data_8c901657777ea788dcbc5a4b53ee55aa
#
_entry.id   8c901657777ea788dcbc5a4b53ee55aa
#
_cell.length_a   1.000
_cell.length_b   1.000
_cell.length_c   1.000
_cell.angle_alpha   90.00
_cell.angle_beta   90.00
_cell.angle_gamma   90.00
#
_symmetry.space_group_name_H-M   'P 1'
#
loop_
_entity.id
_entity.type
_entity.pdbx_description
1 polymer ?
#
loop_
_entity_poly.entity_id
_entity_poly.type
_entity_poly.pdbx_seq_one_letter_code
_entity_poly.pdbx_strand_id
1 'polypeptide(L)'
;MKLLIIRHGDPDYEHDDLTEKGVSEATALSEWIEKQGVTAAYVSPLGRAKRTAEIGLSKTHIKPEEFGFLREFDGSVKNYDGTLKNPCWDLLPAYYASRPELKTDAWLKSELFAGTDTEKKYNAVCDGVDLILQKHGYKPVNGYLEVENGNKGVVAIFCHFGVECAILSHLTGVSPYIYWQNFCALPTAVTTLVTEERREGVASLRCLSFGSTEHLYKDGQEPSFAARFRENCFDDTRA
;
A
#
# COMPACT_ATOMS: atom_id res chain seq x y z
N MET A 1 -6.39 1.60 17.58
CA MET A 1 -6.91 1.42 16.21
C MET A 1 -6.05 0.41 15.46
N LYS A 2 -6.63 -0.35 14.53
CA LYS A 2 -5.93 -1.22 13.58
C LYS A 2 -6.11 -0.65 12.17
N LEU A 3 -5.03 -0.58 11.40
CA LEU A 3 -5.04 -0.18 10.00
C LEU A 3 -4.65 -1.39 9.16
N LEU A 4 -5.51 -1.77 8.22
CA LEU A 4 -5.29 -2.84 7.25
C LEU A 4 -5.07 -2.19 5.88
N ILE A 5 -3.87 -2.31 5.32
CA ILE A 5 -3.58 -1.89 3.95
C ILE A 5 -3.64 -3.13 3.08
N ILE A 6 -4.49 -3.12 2.07
CA ILE A 6 -4.86 -4.29 1.27
C ILE A 6 -4.56 -3.98 -0.19
N ARG A 7 -3.68 -4.77 -0.80
CA ARG A 7 -3.45 -4.70 -2.23
C ARG A 7 -4.62 -5.32 -2.98
N HIS A 8 -4.99 -4.77 -4.15
CA HIS A 8 -5.99 -5.37 -5.04
C HIS A 8 -5.66 -6.84 -5.39
N GLY A 9 -6.66 -7.64 -5.73
CA GLY A 9 -6.52 -9.01 -6.22
C GLY A 9 -5.82 -9.09 -7.57
N ASP A 10 -5.63 -10.30 -8.09
CA ASP A 10 -4.97 -10.52 -9.37
C ASP A 10 -5.63 -9.69 -10.48
N PRO A 11 -4.88 -8.79 -11.17
CA PRO A 11 -5.46 -7.77 -12.02
C PRO A 11 -5.67 -8.22 -13.46
N ASP A 12 -6.80 -7.85 -14.04
CA ASP A 12 -6.99 -7.66 -15.46
C ASP A 12 -6.71 -6.19 -15.80
N TYR A 13 -5.50 -5.91 -16.29
CA TYR A 13 -5.09 -4.54 -16.61
C TYR A 13 -5.80 -3.97 -17.84
N GLU A 14 -6.28 -4.81 -18.76
CA GLU A 14 -6.98 -4.37 -19.96
C GLU A 14 -8.33 -3.73 -19.63
N HIS A 15 -9.05 -4.30 -18.68
CA HIS A 15 -10.38 -3.84 -18.27
C HIS A 15 -10.37 -3.05 -16.94
N ASP A 16 -9.19 -2.87 -16.31
CA ASP A 16 -9.03 -2.33 -14.95
C ASP A 16 -9.93 -3.04 -13.93
N ASP A 17 -9.98 -4.36 -14.00
CA ASP A 17 -10.80 -5.23 -13.16
C ASP A 17 -9.94 -6.37 -12.57
N LEU A 18 -10.56 -7.40 -12.03
CA LEU A 18 -9.93 -8.62 -11.54
C LEU A 18 -10.08 -9.75 -12.56
N THR A 19 -9.06 -10.60 -12.64
CA THR A 19 -9.18 -11.90 -13.28
C THR A 19 -10.10 -12.83 -12.47
N GLU A 20 -10.47 -14.00 -13.02
CA GLU A 20 -11.18 -15.04 -12.27
C GLU A 20 -10.40 -15.45 -11.00
N LYS A 21 -9.06 -15.50 -11.10
CA LYS A 21 -8.17 -15.76 -9.95
C LYS A 21 -8.29 -14.65 -8.92
N GLY A 22 -8.25 -13.38 -9.34
CA GLY A 22 -8.41 -12.22 -8.45
C GLY A 22 -9.76 -12.18 -7.76
N VAL A 23 -10.85 -12.58 -8.43
CA VAL A 23 -12.17 -12.73 -7.81
C VAL A 23 -12.16 -13.82 -6.73
N SER A 24 -11.52 -14.97 -7.00
CA SER A 24 -11.36 -16.05 -6.02
C SER A 24 -10.55 -15.59 -4.80
N GLU A 25 -9.42 -14.89 -5.02
CA GLU A 25 -8.59 -14.32 -3.94
C GLU A 25 -9.36 -13.31 -3.08
N ALA A 26 -10.11 -12.40 -3.72
CA ALA A 26 -10.95 -11.43 -3.01
C ALA A 26 -12.09 -12.08 -2.24
N THR A 27 -12.60 -13.22 -2.71
CA THR A 27 -13.61 -14.01 -2.00
C THR A 27 -13.04 -14.63 -0.73
N ALA A 28 -11.85 -15.23 -0.78
CA ALA A 28 -11.15 -15.72 0.42
C ALA A 28 -10.84 -14.57 1.40
N LEU A 29 -10.47 -13.40 0.87
CA LEU A 29 -10.26 -12.20 1.67
C LEU A 29 -11.54 -11.78 2.42
N SER A 30 -12.73 -11.92 1.82
CA SER A 30 -14.01 -11.54 2.46
C SER A 30 -14.28 -12.34 3.75
N GLU A 31 -13.97 -13.64 3.76
CA GLU A 31 -14.09 -14.52 4.92
C GLU A 31 -13.15 -14.07 6.08
N TRP A 32 -12.00 -13.55 5.71
CA TRP A 32 -11.03 -13.04 6.68
C TRP A 32 -11.44 -11.67 7.21
N ILE A 33 -11.86 -10.73 6.33
CA ILE A 33 -12.29 -9.37 6.69
C ILE A 33 -13.50 -9.39 7.62
N GLU A 34 -14.48 -10.27 7.39
CA GLU A 34 -15.65 -10.43 8.27
C GLU A 34 -15.22 -10.60 9.74
N LYS A 35 -14.18 -11.41 9.98
CA LYS A 35 -13.66 -11.70 11.32
C LYS A 35 -12.82 -10.57 11.92
N GLN A 36 -12.38 -9.60 11.12
CA GLN A 36 -11.59 -8.47 11.62
C GLN A 36 -12.45 -7.38 12.29
N GLY A 37 -13.75 -7.34 12.01
CA GLY A 37 -14.64 -6.32 12.55
C GLY A 37 -14.34 -4.93 12.00
N VAL A 38 -14.16 -4.82 10.69
CA VAL A 38 -13.87 -3.55 9.99
C VAL A 38 -14.97 -2.53 10.31
N THR A 39 -14.57 -1.34 10.75
CA THR A 39 -15.47 -0.23 11.14
C THR A 39 -15.50 0.89 10.11
N ALA A 40 -14.49 1.02 9.26
CA ALA A 40 -14.43 1.96 8.15
C ALA A 40 -13.55 1.41 7.04
N ALA A 41 -13.82 1.82 5.80
CA ALA A 41 -13.00 1.42 4.66
C ALA A 41 -12.80 2.59 3.68
N TYR A 42 -11.63 2.57 3.03
CA TYR A 42 -11.23 3.52 2.01
C TYR A 42 -10.73 2.75 0.77
N VAL A 43 -10.93 3.33 -0.42
CA VAL A 43 -10.60 2.63 -1.65
C VAL A 43 -9.99 3.55 -2.71
N SER A 44 -9.04 3.01 -3.45
CA SER A 44 -8.52 3.59 -4.68
C SER A 44 -9.62 3.75 -5.74
N PRO A 45 -9.58 4.80 -6.57
CA PRO A 45 -10.53 4.97 -7.69
C PRO A 45 -10.33 3.96 -8.83
N LEU A 46 -9.26 3.16 -8.85
CA LEU A 46 -9.01 2.19 -9.91
C LEU A 46 -9.91 0.96 -9.78
N GLY A 47 -10.43 0.46 -10.92
CA GLY A 47 -11.45 -0.58 -10.98
C GLY A 47 -11.08 -1.85 -10.23
N ARG A 48 -9.87 -2.39 -10.43
CA ARG A 48 -9.37 -3.58 -9.74
C ARG A 48 -9.36 -3.45 -8.21
N ALA A 49 -9.05 -2.27 -7.66
CA ALA A 49 -9.10 -2.03 -6.22
C ALA A 49 -10.56 -1.90 -5.72
N LYS A 50 -11.42 -1.22 -6.48
CA LYS A 50 -12.86 -1.15 -6.19
C LYS A 50 -13.49 -2.53 -6.18
N ARG A 51 -13.18 -3.36 -7.19
CA ARG A 51 -13.71 -4.72 -7.28
C ARG A 51 -13.23 -5.58 -6.11
N THR A 52 -11.96 -5.46 -5.72
CA THR A 52 -11.43 -6.13 -4.52
C THR A 52 -12.16 -5.69 -3.25
N ALA A 53 -12.40 -4.38 -3.09
CA ALA A 53 -13.13 -3.85 -1.94
C ALA A 53 -14.60 -4.29 -1.92
N GLU A 54 -15.28 -4.28 -3.07
CA GLU A 54 -16.67 -4.75 -3.20
C GLU A 54 -16.82 -6.19 -2.74
N ILE A 55 -15.96 -7.09 -3.24
CA ILE A 55 -15.99 -8.51 -2.87
C ILE A 55 -15.52 -8.69 -1.43
N GLY A 56 -14.39 -8.09 -1.05
CA GLY A 56 -13.79 -8.23 0.28
C GLY A 56 -14.70 -7.74 1.41
N LEU A 57 -15.51 -6.72 1.17
CA LEU A 57 -16.44 -6.15 2.15
C LEU A 57 -17.86 -6.74 2.05
N SER A 58 -18.13 -7.66 1.12
CA SER A 58 -19.48 -8.19 0.84
C SER A 58 -20.20 -8.78 2.04
N LYS A 59 -19.45 -9.28 3.03
CA LYS A 59 -19.98 -9.84 4.29
C LYS A 59 -20.06 -8.81 5.42
N THR A 60 -19.86 -7.55 5.11
CA THR A 60 -19.94 -6.43 6.06
C THR A 60 -21.02 -5.45 5.63
N HIS A 61 -21.35 -4.48 6.50
CA HIS A 61 -22.21 -3.36 6.14
C HIS A 61 -21.44 -2.09 5.75
N ILE A 62 -20.11 -2.21 5.63
CA ILE A 62 -19.21 -1.10 5.37
C ILE A 62 -19.19 -0.77 3.88
N LYS A 63 -19.39 0.51 3.58
CA LYS A 63 -19.20 1.07 2.23
C LYS A 63 -17.90 1.85 2.21
N PRO A 64 -16.97 1.54 1.29
CA PRO A 64 -15.70 2.26 1.23
C PRO A 64 -15.89 3.68 0.68
N GLU A 65 -15.17 4.65 1.28
CA GLU A 65 -15.03 6.01 0.76
C GLU A 65 -13.86 6.05 -0.25
N GLU A 66 -14.10 6.62 -1.43
CA GLU A 66 -13.08 6.69 -2.49
C GLU A 66 -12.15 7.88 -2.28
N PHE A 67 -10.82 7.65 -2.37
CA PHE A 67 -9.81 8.69 -2.34
C PHE A 67 -8.85 8.61 -3.52
N GLY A 68 -8.69 9.73 -4.23
CA GLY A 68 -7.81 9.83 -5.41
C GLY A 68 -6.35 9.52 -5.14
N PHE A 69 -5.81 9.85 -3.97
CA PHE A 69 -4.42 9.61 -3.60
C PHE A 69 -4.08 8.11 -3.37
N LEU A 70 -5.10 7.25 -3.24
CA LEU A 70 -4.92 5.80 -3.12
C LEU A 70 -4.68 5.09 -4.46
N ARG A 71 -4.65 5.82 -5.59
CA ARG A 71 -4.24 5.27 -6.90
C ARG A 71 -2.84 4.68 -6.81
N GLU A 72 -2.53 3.78 -7.75
CA GLU A 72 -1.15 3.29 -7.85
C GLU A 72 -0.16 4.46 -8.00
N PHE A 73 0.95 4.38 -7.25
CA PHE A 73 1.94 5.43 -7.22
C PHE A 73 2.70 5.49 -8.55
N ASP A 74 2.44 6.53 -9.32
CA ASP A 74 2.93 6.73 -10.67
C ASP A 74 3.91 7.93 -10.79
N GLY A 75 4.62 8.26 -9.73
CA GLY A 75 5.68 9.28 -9.77
C GLY A 75 6.75 8.95 -10.81
N SER A 76 7.36 9.97 -11.38
CA SER A 76 8.40 9.82 -12.40
C SER A 76 9.81 9.97 -11.83
N VAL A 77 10.79 9.31 -12.43
CA VAL A 77 12.21 9.40 -12.07
C VAL A 77 13.05 9.56 -13.34
N LYS A 78 14.16 10.28 -13.26
CA LYS A 78 15.16 10.33 -14.34
C LYS A 78 15.94 9.03 -14.39
N ASN A 79 15.97 8.44 -15.56
CA ASN A 79 16.80 7.29 -15.88
C ASN A 79 18.28 7.69 -16.04
N TYR A 80 19.18 6.71 -16.17
CA TYR A 80 20.62 6.94 -16.38
C TYR A 80 20.94 7.74 -17.67
N ASP A 81 20.07 7.69 -18.68
CA ASP A 81 20.18 8.43 -19.93
C ASP A 81 19.45 9.79 -19.91
N GLY A 82 18.89 10.19 -18.76
CA GLY A 82 18.13 11.42 -18.58
C GLY A 82 16.69 11.35 -19.05
N THR A 83 16.23 10.24 -19.61
CA THR A 83 14.82 10.04 -19.93
C THR A 83 13.98 9.88 -18.67
N LEU A 84 12.69 10.21 -18.73
CA LEU A 84 11.77 9.98 -17.62
C LEU A 84 11.27 8.54 -17.66
N LYS A 85 11.38 7.86 -16.52
CA LYS A 85 10.78 6.54 -16.27
C LYS A 85 9.63 6.67 -15.30
N ASN A 86 8.56 5.95 -15.57
CA ASN A 86 7.40 5.80 -14.72
C ASN A 86 7.01 4.30 -14.69
N PRO A 87 6.76 3.70 -13.53
CA PRO A 87 6.81 4.31 -12.20
C PRO A 87 8.23 4.47 -11.65
N CYS A 88 8.41 5.44 -10.76
CA CYS A 88 9.73 5.75 -10.17
C CYS A 88 10.30 4.62 -9.28
N TRP A 89 9.46 3.74 -8.79
CA TRP A 89 9.84 2.68 -7.87
C TRP A 89 10.40 1.41 -8.55
N ASP A 90 10.23 1.27 -9.87
CA ASP A 90 10.75 0.11 -10.61
C ASP A 90 12.17 0.39 -11.14
N LEU A 91 13.15 0.42 -10.27
CA LEU A 91 14.56 0.63 -10.62
C LEU A 91 15.31 -0.70 -10.74
N LEU A 92 16.24 -0.77 -11.70
CA LEU A 92 17.15 -1.92 -11.79
C LEU A 92 18.04 -1.98 -10.54
N PRO A 93 18.33 -3.18 -9.98
CA PRO A 93 19.05 -3.32 -8.72
C PRO A 93 20.43 -2.66 -8.70
N ALA A 94 21.20 -2.75 -9.78
CA ALA A 94 22.53 -2.13 -9.86
C ALA A 94 22.43 -0.58 -9.85
N TYR A 95 21.42 -0.03 -10.52
CA TYR A 95 21.17 1.41 -10.52
C TYR A 95 20.74 1.91 -9.14
N TYR A 96 19.81 1.24 -8.50
CA TYR A 96 19.41 1.54 -7.12
C TYR A 96 20.59 1.42 -6.14
N ALA A 97 21.42 0.36 -6.26
CA ALA A 97 22.57 0.16 -5.40
C ALA A 97 23.60 1.30 -5.51
N SER A 98 23.73 1.91 -6.68
CA SER A 98 24.64 3.04 -6.93
C SER A 98 24.12 4.40 -6.37
N ARG A 99 22.91 4.43 -5.78
CA ARG A 99 22.21 5.64 -5.31
C ARG A 99 21.92 5.55 -3.80
N PRO A 100 22.92 5.69 -2.94
CA PRO A 100 22.73 5.52 -1.49
C PRO A 100 21.77 6.55 -0.89
N GLU A 101 21.65 7.74 -1.48
CA GLU A 101 20.72 8.78 -1.07
C GLU A 101 19.24 8.33 -1.12
N LEU A 102 18.90 7.42 -2.03
CA LEU A 102 17.54 6.88 -2.13
C LEU A 102 17.12 6.07 -0.90
N LYS A 103 18.09 5.63 -0.07
CA LYS A 103 17.84 4.83 1.15
C LYS A 103 17.64 5.71 2.39
N THR A 104 17.68 7.02 2.26
CA THR A 104 17.59 7.99 3.36
C THR A 104 16.28 8.77 3.34
N ASP A 105 16.00 9.50 4.40
CA ASP A 105 14.87 10.46 4.48
C ASP A 105 14.99 11.61 3.46
N ALA A 106 16.19 11.84 2.95
CA ALA A 106 16.46 12.86 1.93
C ALA A 106 16.28 12.37 0.48
N TRP A 107 15.66 11.20 0.25
CA TRP A 107 15.53 10.59 -1.08
C TRP A 107 14.94 11.51 -2.15
N LEU A 108 13.97 12.36 -1.81
CA LEU A 108 13.38 13.35 -2.72
C LEU A 108 14.35 14.47 -3.13
N LYS A 109 15.43 14.67 -2.38
CA LYS A 109 16.47 15.67 -2.72
C LYS A 109 17.45 15.15 -3.79
N SER A 110 17.35 13.88 -4.17
CA SER A 110 18.17 13.35 -5.27
C SER A 110 17.85 14.10 -6.58
N GLU A 111 18.89 14.39 -7.35
CA GLU A 111 18.75 14.99 -8.69
C GLU A 111 17.88 14.20 -9.66
N LEU A 112 17.66 12.91 -9.34
CA LEU A 112 16.77 12.03 -10.11
C LEU A 112 15.33 12.55 -10.16
N PHE A 113 14.91 13.33 -9.16
CA PHE A 113 13.54 13.87 -9.07
C PHE A 113 13.45 15.34 -9.51
N ALA A 114 14.57 15.98 -9.86
CA ALA A 114 14.55 17.39 -10.28
C ALA A 114 13.68 17.57 -11.54
N GLY A 115 12.62 18.38 -11.41
CA GLY A 115 11.66 18.64 -12.51
C GLY A 115 10.64 17.52 -12.77
N THR A 116 10.55 16.53 -11.88
CA THR A 116 9.50 15.50 -11.91
C THR A 116 8.31 15.88 -11.02
N ASP A 117 7.24 15.11 -11.10
CA ASP A 117 6.02 15.28 -10.29
C ASP A 117 6.01 14.41 -9.01
N THR A 118 7.07 13.65 -8.76
CA THR A 118 7.13 12.64 -7.72
C THR A 118 6.96 13.21 -6.32
N GLU A 119 7.64 14.34 -6.01
CA GLU A 119 7.49 14.99 -4.71
C GLU A 119 6.05 15.44 -4.46
N LYS A 120 5.40 16.05 -5.45
CA LYS A 120 4.00 16.47 -5.36
C LYS A 120 3.07 15.30 -5.12
N LYS A 121 3.27 14.19 -5.84
CA LYS A 121 2.46 12.98 -5.70
C LYS A 121 2.69 12.30 -4.35
N TYR A 122 3.94 12.23 -3.89
CA TYR A 122 4.25 11.67 -2.58
C TYR A 122 3.62 12.48 -1.45
N ASN A 123 3.73 13.80 -1.49
CA ASN A 123 3.09 14.67 -0.50
C ASN A 123 1.56 14.51 -0.50
N ALA A 124 0.94 14.35 -1.66
CA ALA A 124 -0.51 14.09 -1.73
C ALA A 124 -0.90 12.76 -1.06
N VAL A 125 -0.06 11.73 -1.12
CA VAL A 125 -0.27 10.48 -0.38
C VAL A 125 -0.12 10.71 1.12
N CYS A 126 0.93 11.43 1.55
CA CYS A 126 1.15 11.77 2.96
C CYS A 126 -0.04 12.53 3.56
N ASP A 127 -0.45 13.64 2.92
CA ASP A 127 -1.58 14.46 3.35
C ASP A 127 -2.88 13.65 3.41
N GLY A 128 -3.09 12.77 2.43
CA GLY A 128 -4.28 11.92 2.37
C GLY A 128 -4.33 10.88 3.47
N VAL A 129 -3.20 10.27 3.81
CA VAL A 129 -3.11 9.29 4.92
C VAL A 129 -3.30 10.01 6.27
N ASP A 130 -2.72 11.19 6.43
CA ASP A 130 -2.90 12.02 7.62
C ASP A 130 -4.37 12.38 7.82
N LEU A 131 -5.08 12.72 6.73
CA LEU A 131 -6.52 12.97 6.76
C LEU A 131 -7.30 11.73 7.23
N ILE A 132 -6.96 10.53 6.75
CA ILE A 132 -7.59 9.29 7.22
C ILE A 132 -7.33 9.09 8.72
N LEU A 133 -6.09 9.23 9.18
CA LEU A 133 -5.76 9.08 10.60
C LEU A 133 -6.52 10.08 11.46
N GLN A 134 -6.61 11.35 11.05
CA GLN A 134 -7.33 12.40 11.75
C GLN A 134 -8.84 12.10 11.85
N LYS A 135 -9.47 11.61 10.79
CA LYS A 135 -10.88 11.14 10.83
C LYS A 135 -11.12 10.08 11.89
N HIS A 136 -10.08 9.36 12.30
CA HIS A 136 -10.13 8.31 13.32
C HIS A 136 -9.54 8.73 14.67
N GLY A 137 -9.28 10.03 14.89
CA GLY A 137 -8.82 10.58 16.16
C GLY A 137 -7.32 10.49 16.41
N TYR A 138 -6.51 10.32 15.36
CA TYR A 138 -5.05 10.25 15.43
C TYR A 138 -4.42 11.30 14.50
N LYS A 139 -3.66 12.23 15.07
CA LYS A 139 -3.00 13.29 14.31
C LYS A 139 -1.50 13.07 14.27
N PRO A 140 -0.89 12.84 13.09
CA PRO A 140 0.56 12.73 12.96
C PRO A 140 1.28 14.03 13.33
N VAL A 141 2.30 13.92 14.19
CA VAL A 141 3.12 15.05 14.65
C VAL A 141 4.55 14.58 14.90
N ASN A 142 5.50 15.05 14.10
CA ASN A 142 6.94 14.82 14.34
C ASN A 142 7.33 13.35 14.66
N GLY A 143 6.73 12.37 13.96
CA GLY A 143 7.08 10.95 14.08
C GLY A 143 6.31 10.20 15.18
N TYR A 144 5.30 10.80 15.78
CA TYR A 144 4.34 10.15 16.67
C TYR A 144 2.90 10.59 16.33
N LEU A 145 1.91 10.04 17.00
CA LEU A 145 0.51 10.43 16.85
C LEU A 145 0.01 11.11 18.13
N GLU A 146 -0.50 12.33 18.01
CA GLU A 146 -1.39 12.90 19.01
C GLU A 146 -2.73 12.16 18.95
N VAL A 147 -3.27 11.78 20.10
CA VAL A 147 -4.51 11.01 20.21
C VAL A 147 -5.59 11.91 20.79
N GLU A 148 -6.53 12.32 19.93
CA GLU A 148 -7.71 13.08 20.35
C GLU A 148 -8.83 12.15 20.85
N ASN A 149 -8.93 10.98 20.23
CA ASN A 149 -9.95 10.00 20.58
C ASN A 149 -9.46 8.57 20.31
N GLY A 150 -8.74 8.00 21.29
CA GLY A 150 -8.21 6.65 21.24
C GLY A 150 -9.33 5.61 21.10
N ASN A 151 -9.16 4.65 20.17
CA ASN A 151 -10.21 3.67 19.89
C ASN A 151 -9.63 2.32 19.45
N LYS A 152 -10.53 1.32 19.35
CA LYS A 152 -10.23 -0.03 18.88
C LYS A 152 -10.78 -0.30 17.47
N GLY A 153 -11.13 0.74 16.71
CA GLY A 153 -11.64 0.62 15.36
C GLY A 153 -10.65 -0.10 14.42
N VAL A 154 -11.20 -0.74 13.41
CA VAL A 154 -10.43 -1.39 12.34
C VAL A 154 -10.74 -0.68 11.04
N VAL A 155 -9.72 -0.08 10.46
CA VAL A 155 -9.80 0.70 9.22
C VAL A 155 -9.14 -0.10 8.09
N ALA A 156 -9.85 -0.34 6.99
CA ALA A 156 -9.32 -1.01 5.82
C ALA A 156 -9.06 0.00 4.68
N ILE A 157 -7.89 -0.10 4.03
CA ILE A 157 -7.52 0.70 2.85
C ILE A 157 -7.24 -0.27 1.70
N PHE A 158 -8.04 -0.20 0.64
CA PHE A 158 -7.86 -1.02 -0.55
C PHE A 158 -7.12 -0.19 -1.62
N CYS A 159 -5.90 -0.61 -1.94
CA CYS A 159 -5.03 0.15 -2.81
C CYS A 159 -4.08 -0.74 -3.63
N HIS A 160 -2.85 -0.30 -3.86
CA HIS A 160 -1.86 -0.93 -4.75
C HIS A 160 -0.50 -0.96 -4.07
N PHE A 161 0.44 -1.75 -4.62
CA PHE A 161 1.76 -1.96 -4.02
C PHE A 161 2.60 -0.68 -3.90
N GLY A 162 2.71 0.10 -4.98
CA GLY A 162 3.56 1.29 -4.95
C GLY A 162 3.06 2.35 -3.98
N VAL A 163 1.74 2.59 -3.92
CA VAL A 163 1.16 3.53 -2.95
C VAL A 163 1.16 2.99 -1.53
N GLU A 164 1.00 1.69 -1.30
CA GLU A 164 1.18 1.05 0.01
C GLU A 164 2.57 1.35 0.57
N CYS A 165 3.62 1.19 -0.25
CA CYS A 165 4.99 1.50 0.15
C CYS A 165 5.20 3.00 0.47
N ALA A 166 4.54 3.91 -0.27
CA ALA A 166 4.57 5.34 0.02
C ALA A 166 3.86 5.65 1.36
N ILE A 167 2.71 5.02 1.62
CA ILE A 167 1.98 5.11 2.90
C ILE A 167 2.87 4.64 4.05
N LEU A 168 3.47 3.46 3.93
CA LEU A 168 4.37 2.91 4.96
C LEU A 168 5.58 3.80 5.19
N SER A 169 6.16 4.34 4.13
CA SER A 169 7.27 5.29 4.21
C SER A 169 6.91 6.49 5.09
N HIS A 170 5.77 7.12 4.82
CA HIS A 170 5.28 8.25 5.60
C HIS A 170 5.05 7.90 7.07
N LEU A 171 4.38 6.78 7.33
CA LEU A 171 4.00 6.36 8.68
C LEU A 171 5.18 5.88 9.54
N THR A 172 6.26 5.43 8.93
CA THR A 172 7.42 4.86 9.64
C THR A 172 8.67 5.73 9.59
N GLY A 173 8.71 6.76 8.74
CA GLY A 173 9.88 7.60 8.52
C GLY A 173 11.01 6.90 7.76
N VAL A 174 10.75 5.77 7.14
CA VAL A 174 11.72 5.01 6.32
C VAL A 174 11.54 5.38 4.86
N SER A 175 12.64 5.55 4.11
CA SER A 175 12.55 5.83 2.67
C SER A 175 11.66 4.82 1.94
N PRO A 176 10.77 5.27 1.03
CA PRO A 176 9.90 4.37 0.28
C PRO A 176 10.69 3.39 -0.59
N TYR A 177 11.91 3.74 -0.99
CA TYR A 177 12.80 2.85 -1.75
C TYR A 177 13.23 1.60 -0.97
N ILE A 178 13.25 1.65 0.36
CA ILE A 178 13.47 0.46 1.18
C ILE A 178 12.32 -0.53 0.99
N TYR A 179 11.08 -0.03 0.96
CA TYR A 179 9.90 -0.87 0.72
C TYR A 179 9.82 -1.31 -0.75
N TRP A 180 9.90 -0.38 -1.70
CA TRP A 180 9.77 -0.67 -3.13
C TRP A 180 10.76 -1.70 -3.65
N GLN A 181 12.01 -1.68 -3.15
CA GLN A 181 13.08 -2.51 -3.68
C GLN A 181 13.29 -3.83 -2.93
N ASN A 182 12.76 -3.96 -1.71
CA ASN A 182 13.08 -5.11 -0.86
C ASN A 182 11.85 -5.86 -0.34
N PHE A 183 10.64 -5.34 -0.57
CA PHE A 183 9.41 -5.96 -0.11
C PHE A 183 8.52 -6.33 -1.30
N CYS A 184 7.62 -7.26 -1.10
CA CYS A 184 6.63 -7.66 -2.08
C CYS A 184 5.31 -7.96 -1.37
N ALA A 185 4.26 -7.16 -1.64
CA ALA A 185 2.91 -7.52 -1.25
C ALA A 185 2.23 -8.20 -2.44
N LEU A 186 1.80 -9.44 -2.29
CA LEU A 186 1.11 -10.21 -3.34
C LEU A 186 -0.33 -9.72 -3.54
N PRO A 187 -1.05 -10.12 -4.60
CA PRO A 187 -2.47 -9.84 -4.76
C PRO A 187 -3.27 -10.21 -3.51
N THR A 188 -4.20 -9.36 -3.11
CA THR A 188 -4.98 -9.41 -1.86
C THR A 188 -4.19 -9.45 -0.55
N ALA A 189 -2.87 -9.34 -0.60
CA ALA A 189 -2.05 -9.31 0.62
C ALA A 189 -2.45 -8.16 1.53
N VAL A 190 -2.35 -8.41 2.85
CA VAL A 190 -2.74 -7.48 3.90
C VAL A 190 -1.54 -7.09 4.73
N THR A 191 -1.25 -5.80 4.80
CA THR A 191 -0.31 -5.22 5.74
C THR A 191 -1.07 -4.66 6.94
N THR A 192 -0.67 -5.05 8.15
CA THR A 192 -1.37 -4.69 9.39
C THR A 192 -0.52 -3.78 10.26
N LEU A 193 -1.04 -2.59 10.54
CA LEU A 193 -0.48 -1.68 11.52
C LEU A 193 -1.46 -1.51 12.70
N VAL A 194 -0.92 -1.25 13.88
CA VAL A 194 -1.71 -0.95 15.07
C VAL A 194 -1.17 0.28 15.80
N THR A 195 -2.05 1.05 16.38
CA THR A 195 -1.67 2.13 17.29
C THR A 195 -1.32 1.53 18.66
N GLU A 196 -0.21 1.97 19.23
CA GLU A 196 0.20 1.66 20.62
C GLU A 196 0.19 2.95 21.43
N GLU A 197 -0.75 3.07 22.36
CA GLU A 197 -0.88 4.18 23.27
C GLU A 197 -0.48 3.73 24.68
N ARG A 198 0.77 4.04 25.09
CA ARG A 198 1.28 3.70 26.43
C ARG A 198 1.03 4.80 27.46
N ARG A 199 0.76 6.00 27.00
CA ARG A 199 0.38 7.17 27.79
C ARG A 199 -0.76 7.87 27.10
N GLU A 200 -1.67 8.41 27.88
CA GLU A 200 -2.82 9.15 27.38
C GLU A 200 -2.38 10.26 26.40
N GLY A 201 -3.06 10.35 25.27
CA GLY A 201 -2.85 11.40 24.29
C GLY A 201 -1.68 11.18 23.30
N VAL A 202 -0.89 10.11 23.44
CA VAL A 202 0.31 9.88 22.61
C VAL A 202 0.40 8.43 22.17
N ALA A 203 0.40 8.20 20.85
CA ALA A 203 0.55 6.85 20.29
C ALA A 203 1.69 6.77 19.27
N SER A 204 2.16 5.55 19.05
CA SER A 204 2.99 5.16 17.91
C SER A 204 2.25 4.15 17.04
N LEU A 205 2.69 4.00 15.77
CA LEU A 205 2.25 2.93 14.89
C LEU A 205 3.25 1.78 14.91
N ARG A 206 2.72 0.56 15.01
CA ARG A 206 3.51 -0.68 14.94
C ARG A 206 3.04 -1.52 13.77
N CYS A 207 3.96 -1.91 12.90
CA CYS A 207 3.68 -2.89 11.86
C CYS A 207 3.73 -4.30 12.49
N LEU A 208 2.60 -5.00 12.48
CA LEU A 208 2.51 -6.38 12.98
C LEU A 208 2.84 -7.40 11.89
N SER A 209 2.46 -7.11 10.65
CA SER A 209 2.75 -7.94 9.48
C SER A 209 2.77 -7.09 8.22
N PHE A 210 3.63 -7.45 7.27
CA PHE A 210 3.64 -6.90 5.92
C PHE A 210 3.25 -7.98 4.93
N GLY A 211 2.31 -7.67 4.04
CA GLY A 211 1.97 -8.51 2.90
C GLY A 211 1.46 -9.92 3.24
N SER A 212 0.75 -10.09 4.35
CA SER A 212 0.21 -11.40 4.74
C SER A 212 -0.85 -11.88 3.76
N THR A 213 -0.74 -13.15 3.34
CA THR A 213 -1.72 -13.87 2.51
C THR A 213 -2.37 -15.03 3.27
N GLU A 214 -2.46 -14.94 4.61
CA GLU A 214 -2.96 -16.02 5.46
C GLU A 214 -4.39 -16.46 5.11
N HIS A 215 -5.22 -15.55 4.56
CA HIS A 215 -6.58 -15.85 4.10
C HIS A 215 -6.57 -16.79 2.90
N LEU A 216 -5.62 -16.64 1.97
CA LEU A 216 -5.47 -17.55 0.82
C LEU A 216 -5.00 -18.92 1.27
N TYR A 217 -4.01 -18.97 2.17
CA TYR A 217 -3.48 -20.22 2.68
C TYR A 217 -4.54 -21.02 3.44
N LYS A 218 -5.39 -20.37 4.24
CA LYS A 218 -6.50 -20.99 4.95
C LYS A 218 -7.56 -21.56 3.99
N ASP A 219 -7.72 -20.93 2.82
CA ASP A 219 -8.65 -21.36 1.77
C ASP A 219 -8.02 -22.38 0.80
N GLY A 220 -6.77 -22.78 1.03
CA GLY A 220 -6.04 -23.72 0.19
C GLY A 220 -5.63 -23.15 -1.17
N GLN A 221 -5.58 -21.83 -1.29
CA GLN A 221 -5.21 -21.13 -2.51
C GLN A 221 -3.75 -20.67 -2.49
N GLU A 222 -3.03 -20.89 -3.60
CA GLU A 222 -1.76 -20.21 -3.86
C GLU A 222 -2.03 -18.79 -4.35
N PRO A 223 -1.27 -17.78 -3.85
CA PRO A 223 -1.35 -16.43 -4.37
C PRO A 223 -1.02 -16.36 -5.87
N SER A 224 -1.67 -15.45 -6.58
CA SER A 224 -1.39 -15.21 -8.00
C SER A 224 0.08 -14.92 -8.29
N PHE A 225 0.55 -15.41 -9.42
CA PHE A 225 1.89 -15.16 -9.95
C PHE A 225 1.97 -13.91 -10.83
N ALA A 226 0.92 -13.55 -11.53
CA ALA A 226 0.92 -12.50 -12.54
C ALA A 226 1.35 -11.13 -12.02
N ALA A 227 1.06 -10.82 -10.76
CA ALA A 227 1.46 -9.56 -10.14
C ALA A 227 2.68 -9.67 -9.21
N ARG A 228 3.48 -10.72 -9.35
CA ARG A 228 4.76 -10.90 -8.64
C ARG A 228 5.91 -10.33 -9.44
N PHE A 229 7.03 -10.10 -8.75
CA PHE A 229 8.29 -9.78 -9.40
C PHE A 229 8.91 -11.03 -10.04
N ARG A 230 9.66 -10.83 -11.13
CA ARG A 230 10.37 -11.91 -11.85
C ARG A 230 11.44 -12.53 -10.95
N GLU A 231 11.42 -13.85 -10.79
CA GLU A 231 12.41 -14.57 -9.97
C GLU A 231 13.74 -14.80 -10.67
N ASN A 232 13.73 -14.95 -11.99
CA ASN A 232 14.92 -15.07 -12.81
C ASN A 232 14.69 -14.51 -14.22
N CYS A 233 15.77 -14.16 -14.94
CA CYS A 233 15.68 -13.51 -16.24
C CYS A 233 15.23 -14.43 -17.39
N PHE A 234 15.15 -15.73 -17.16
CA PHE A 234 14.74 -16.74 -18.15
C PHE A 234 13.28 -17.16 -17.98
N ASP A 235 12.61 -16.66 -16.97
CA ASP A 235 11.21 -16.97 -16.70
C ASP A 235 10.30 -15.85 -17.25
N ASP A 236 9.63 -16.13 -18.36
CA ASP A 236 8.73 -15.19 -19.04
C ASP A 236 7.28 -15.26 -18.51
N THR A 237 7.00 -16.13 -17.55
CA THR A 237 5.64 -16.31 -16.99
C THR A 237 5.14 -15.10 -16.21
N ARG A 238 6.02 -14.13 -15.91
CA ARG A 238 5.76 -12.94 -15.10
C ARG A 238 6.11 -11.63 -15.80
N ALA A 239 6.26 -11.66 -17.10
CA ALA A 239 6.61 -10.48 -17.89
C ALA A 239 5.38 -9.61 -18.17
#